data_a965113af6233b28d6f680ed3d84bdd6
#
_entry.id   a965113af6233b28d6f680ed3d84bdd6
#
_cell.length_a   1.000
_cell.length_b   1.000
_cell.length_c   1.000
_cell.angle_alpha   90.00
_cell.angle_beta   90.00
_cell.angle_gamma   90.00
#
_symmetry.space_group_name_H-M   'P 1'
#
loop_
_entity.id
_entity.type
_entity.pdbx_description
1 polymer ?
#
loop_
_entity_poly.entity_id
_entity_poly.type
_entity_poly.pdbx_seq_one_letter_code
_entity_poly.pdbx_strand_id
1 'polypeptide(L)'
;MGAQPDLSVYRFEKRRIDATVTLSSGDSTSGCFFAAGDSLRHGGPERLVDLLNEETGFVPFEIHHEDSTRTVLYNRSHIVLIALTENDASLDPGYSVATRRFVSILLSNGKRLIGAVRVYRPEGRDRLSDWARQPETFRYLETSDMALLVNTAHIVDVSEVPEA
;
A
#
# COMPACT_ATOMS: atom_id res chain seq x y z
N MET A 1 17.40 -32.96 28.48
CA MET A 1 16.27 -32.34 27.79
C MET A 1 16.65 -30.94 27.47
N GLY A 2 16.88 -30.67 26.20
CA GLY A 2 17.12 -29.30 25.74
C GLY A 2 15.86 -28.45 25.92
N ALA A 3 15.97 -27.31 26.58
CA ALA A 3 14.90 -26.31 26.56
C ALA A 3 14.57 -25.99 25.11
N GLN A 4 13.30 -26.08 24.76
CA GLN A 4 12.88 -25.60 23.47
C GLN A 4 13.25 -24.10 23.37
N PRO A 5 13.89 -23.68 22.28
CA PRO A 5 14.17 -22.25 22.10
C PRO A 5 12.87 -21.49 22.22
N ASP A 6 12.90 -20.43 22.99
CA ASP A 6 11.76 -19.54 23.11
C ASP A 6 11.51 -18.92 21.73
N LEU A 7 10.53 -19.46 21.02
CA LEU A 7 10.15 -18.97 19.69
C LEU A 7 9.64 -17.53 19.72
N SER A 8 9.32 -16.99 20.91
CA SER A 8 8.92 -15.59 21.02
C SER A 8 10.05 -14.62 20.65
N VAL A 9 11.32 -15.03 20.82
CA VAL A 9 12.50 -14.25 20.42
C VAL A 9 12.62 -14.20 18.89
N TYR A 10 12.06 -15.18 18.18
CA TYR A 10 12.09 -15.28 16.72
C TYR A 10 10.79 -14.81 16.08
N ARG A 11 9.76 -14.50 16.88
CA ARG A 11 8.56 -13.85 16.37
C ARG A 11 8.86 -12.38 16.21
N PHE A 12 9.12 -11.98 14.98
CA PHE A 12 9.05 -10.58 14.63
C PHE A 12 7.65 -10.08 15.00
N GLU A 13 7.57 -9.04 15.81
CA GLU A 13 6.29 -8.40 16.07
C GLU A 13 5.67 -8.02 14.73
N LYS A 14 4.53 -8.61 14.42
CA LYS A 14 3.78 -8.27 13.22
C LYS A 14 2.84 -7.14 13.55
N ARG A 15 2.94 -6.10 12.73
CA ARG A 15 2.02 -4.97 12.81
C ARG A 15 0.79 -5.28 11.97
N ARG A 16 -0.37 -5.21 12.59
CA ARG A 16 -1.66 -5.37 11.92
C ARG A 16 -1.99 -4.09 11.14
N ILE A 17 -2.38 -4.24 9.87
CA ILE A 17 -2.77 -3.13 9.00
C ILE A 17 -4.18 -3.40 8.51
N ASP A 18 -5.15 -2.67 9.06
CA ASP A 18 -6.54 -2.77 8.64
C ASP A 18 -6.74 -2.09 7.28
N ALA A 19 -7.45 -2.75 6.39
CA ALA A 19 -7.61 -2.29 5.02
C ALA A 19 -8.84 -2.88 4.35
N THR A 20 -9.27 -2.23 3.27
CA THR A 20 -10.28 -2.76 2.35
C THR A 20 -9.64 -2.97 0.99
N VAL A 21 -9.67 -4.20 0.51
CA VAL A 21 -9.06 -4.60 -0.76
C VAL A 21 -10.13 -4.65 -1.83
N THR A 22 -9.88 -3.99 -2.95
CA THR A 22 -10.72 -4.09 -4.17
C THR A 22 -9.96 -4.90 -5.21
N LEU A 23 -10.60 -5.97 -5.68
CA LEU A 23 -10.02 -6.90 -6.64
C LEU A 23 -10.49 -6.60 -8.07
N SER A 24 -9.77 -7.14 -9.06
CA SER A 24 -10.12 -7.02 -10.46
C SER A 24 -11.48 -7.67 -10.81
N SER A 25 -11.97 -8.59 -9.97
CA SER A 25 -13.32 -9.16 -10.09
C SER A 25 -14.44 -8.16 -9.75
N GLY A 26 -14.10 -7.03 -9.12
CA GLY A 26 -15.05 -6.04 -8.63
C GLY A 26 -15.39 -6.21 -7.15
N ASP A 27 -14.98 -7.30 -6.53
CA ASP A 27 -15.23 -7.55 -5.10
C ASP A 27 -14.37 -6.64 -4.24
N SER A 28 -14.95 -6.17 -3.14
CA SER A 28 -14.24 -5.43 -2.09
C SER A 28 -14.44 -6.14 -0.76
N THR A 29 -13.35 -6.34 -0.04
CA THR A 29 -13.36 -7.06 1.23
C THR A 29 -12.53 -6.33 2.27
N SER A 30 -13.06 -6.17 3.46
CA SER A 30 -12.36 -5.56 4.59
C SER A 30 -11.73 -6.65 5.47
N GLY A 31 -10.56 -6.36 5.97
CA GLY A 31 -9.78 -7.25 6.82
C GLY A 31 -8.44 -6.63 7.17
N CYS A 32 -7.42 -7.44 7.29
CA CYS A 32 -6.10 -6.91 7.61
C CYS A 32 -4.95 -7.66 6.95
N PHE A 33 -3.88 -6.93 6.75
CA PHE A 33 -2.57 -7.45 6.43
C PHE A 33 -1.70 -7.46 7.69
N PHE A 34 -0.60 -8.19 7.64
CA PHE A 34 0.41 -8.18 8.68
C PHE A 34 1.75 -7.82 8.07
N ALA A 35 2.37 -6.76 8.60
CA ALA A 35 3.68 -6.31 8.21
C ALA A 35 4.66 -6.49 9.37
N ALA A 36 5.95 -6.46 9.08
CA ALA A 36 6.98 -6.51 10.12
C ALA A 36 6.94 -5.23 10.94
N GLY A 37 7.11 -5.35 12.26
CA GLY A 37 7.21 -4.21 13.16
C GLY A 37 8.43 -3.34 12.87
N ASP A 38 9.54 -3.99 12.46
CA ASP A 38 10.77 -3.32 12.03
C ASP A 38 11.14 -3.78 10.63
N SER A 39 11.40 -2.83 9.74
CA SER A 39 11.89 -3.11 8.40
C SER A 39 13.41 -3.14 8.40
N LEU A 40 13.99 -4.18 7.81
CA LEU A 40 15.43 -4.26 7.59
C LEU A 40 15.92 -3.26 6.54
N ARG A 41 15.02 -2.67 5.76
CA ARG A 41 15.36 -1.75 4.66
C ARG A 41 15.55 -0.30 5.10
N HIS A 42 14.77 0.18 6.07
CA HIS A 42 14.77 1.60 6.44
C HIS A 42 14.76 1.84 7.94
N GLY A 43 15.02 0.81 8.77
CA GLY A 43 15.15 0.96 10.22
C GLY A 43 13.89 1.41 10.96
N GLY A 44 12.72 1.37 10.30
CA GLY A 44 11.42 1.70 10.88
C GLY A 44 10.41 0.61 10.63
N PRO A 45 9.14 0.80 11.02
CA PRO A 45 8.10 -0.19 10.75
C PRO A 45 7.91 -0.40 9.25
N GLU A 46 7.72 -1.65 8.84
CA GLU A 46 7.37 -1.98 7.47
C GLU A 46 5.99 -1.39 7.14
N ARG A 47 5.89 -0.66 6.04
CA ARG A 47 4.62 -0.17 5.53
C ARG A 47 3.97 -1.26 4.66
N LEU A 48 2.65 -1.16 4.47
CA LEU A 48 1.97 -2.10 3.57
C LEU A 48 2.54 -2.03 2.14
N VAL A 49 2.88 -0.84 1.66
CA VAL A 49 3.47 -0.66 0.33
C VAL A 49 4.79 -1.42 0.19
N ASP A 50 5.59 -1.49 1.24
CA ASP A 50 6.85 -2.23 1.24
C ASP A 50 6.58 -3.74 1.09
N LEU A 51 5.61 -4.25 1.85
CA LEU A 51 5.20 -5.66 1.76
C LEU A 51 4.70 -6.01 0.35
N LEU A 52 3.89 -5.16 -0.24
CA LEU A 52 3.30 -5.41 -1.56
C LEU A 52 4.31 -5.31 -2.70
N ASN A 53 5.32 -4.45 -2.56
CA ASN A 53 6.33 -4.25 -3.60
C ASN A 53 7.54 -5.17 -3.47
N GLU A 54 7.72 -5.80 -2.33
CA GLU A 54 8.89 -6.65 -2.05
C GLU A 54 8.87 -7.95 -2.83
N GLU A 55 7.69 -8.54 -2.97
CA GLU A 55 7.49 -9.86 -3.55
C GLU A 55 6.45 -9.81 -4.65
N THR A 56 6.45 -10.84 -5.48
CA THR A 56 5.41 -11.09 -6.48
C THR A 56 4.53 -12.26 -6.04
N GLY A 57 3.43 -12.48 -6.75
CA GLY A 57 2.54 -13.60 -6.48
C GLY A 57 1.50 -13.28 -5.42
N PHE A 58 1.38 -14.14 -4.43
CA PHE A 58 0.28 -14.06 -3.45
C PHE A 58 0.67 -13.31 -2.19
N VAL A 59 -0.30 -12.61 -1.60
CA VAL A 59 -0.17 -11.96 -0.30
C VAL A 59 -1.28 -12.43 0.63
N PRO A 60 -0.97 -12.81 1.87
CA PRO A 60 -1.98 -13.21 2.84
C PRO A 60 -2.81 -12.02 3.32
N PHE A 61 -4.10 -12.24 3.42
CA PHE A 61 -5.06 -11.27 3.94
C PHE A 61 -6.02 -12.00 4.87
N GLU A 62 -6.28 -11.44 6.03
CA GLU A 62 -7.11 -12.04 7.05
C GLU A 62 -8.46 -11.36 7.11
N ILE A 63 -9.52 -12.16 6.94
CA ILE A 63 -10.91 -11.69 6.98
C ILE A 63 -11.51 -12.15 8.30
N HIS A 64 -12.10 -11.23 9.04
CA HIS A 64 -12.76 -11.52 10.31
C HIS A 64 -14.26 -11.59 10.10
N HIS A 65 -14.87 -12.71 10.52
CA HIS A 65 -16.31 -12.89 10.59
C HIS A 65 -16.66 -13.26 12.03
N GLU A 66 -17.54 -12.49 12.66
CA GLU A 66 -18.06 -12.71 14.02
C GLU A 66 -17.14 -13.53 14.95
N ASP A 67 -17.18 -14.85 14.87
CA ASP A 67 -16.41 -15.76 15.73
C ASP A 67 -15.28 -16.49 14.98
N SER A 68 -15.05 -16.19 13.70
CA SER A 68 -14.07 -16.89 12.91
C SER A 68 -13.16 -15.95 12.12
N THR A 69 -11.94 -16.44 11.88
CA THR A 69 -10.95 -15.75 11.07
C THR A 69 -10.59 -16.65 9.91
N ARG A 70 -10.56 -16.08 8.71
CA ARG A 70 -10.18 -16.80 7.51
C ARG A 70 -9.03 -16.08 6.80
N THR A 71 -8.00 -16.82 6.46
CA THR A 71 -6.89 -16.29 5.65
C THR A 71 -7.16 -16.58 4.19
N VAL A 72 -7.04 -15.54 3.38
CA VAL A 72 -7.13 -15.61 1.92
C VAL A 72 -5.77 -15.22 1.36
N LEU A 73 -5.34 -15.91 0.31
CA LEU A 73 -4.15 -15.52 -0.44
C LEU A 73 -4.60 -14.77 -1.70
N TYR A 74 -4.37 -13.46 -1.72
CA TYR A 74 -4.67 -12.65 -2.90
C TYR A 74 -3.48 -12.64 -3.84
N ASN A 75 -3.75 -12.86 -5.12
CA ASN A 75 -2.76 -12.61 -6.16
C ASN A 75 -2.58 -11.10 -6.30
N ARG A 76 -1.36 -10.61 -6.08
CA ARG A 76 -1.05 -9.18 -6.13
C ARG A 76 -1.47 -8.54 -7.44
N SER A 77 -1.34 -9.25 -8.55
CA SER A 77 -1.71 -8.73 -9.88
C SER A 77 -3.21 -8.46 -10.03
N HIS A 78 -4.05 -9.07 -9.20
CA HIS A 78 -5.50 -8.88 -9.21
C HIS A 78 -5.99 -7.88 -8.15
N ILE A 79 -5.09 -7.34 -7.35
CA ILE A 79 -5.41 -6.25 -6.42
C ILE A 79 -5.37 -4.95 -7.21
N VAL A 80 -6.49 -4.27 -7.30
CA VAL A 80 -6.61 -2.97 -8.00
C VAL A 80 -6.29 -1.82 -7.07
N LEU A 81 -6.86 -1.88 -5.87
CA LEU A 81 -6.85 -0.76 -4.93
C LEU A 81 -6.95 -1.29 -3.50
N ILE A 82 -6.23 -0.66 -2.61
CA ILE A 82 -6.34 -0.91 -1.17
C ILE A 82 -6.59 0.41 -0.47
N ALA A 83 -7.69 0.48 0.30
CA ALA A 83 -7.98 1.62 1.17
C ALA A 83 -7.47 1.31 2.58
N LEU A 84 -6.59 2.14 3.09
CA LEU A 84 -6.01 1.99 4.42
C LEU A 84 -6.89 2.69 5.46
N THR A 85 -7.12 2.03 6.59
CA THR A 85 -7.80 2.63 7.73
C THR A 85 -6.90 3.69 8.38
N GLU A 86 -5.59 3.41 8.44
CA GLU A 86 -4.59 4.36 8.94
C GLU A 86 -3.56 4.66 7.85
N ASN A 87 -3.24 5.94 7.68
CA ASN A 87 -2.24 6.36 6.70
C ASN A 87 -0.84 6.03 7.22
N ASP A 88 -0.21 4.99 6.69
CA ASP A 88 1.15 4.61 7.02
C ASP A 88 2.22 5.20 6.06
N ALA A 89 1.81 5.98 5.07
CA ALA A 89 2.73 6.68 4.19
C ALA A 89 3.64 7.64 4.95
N SER A 90 3.13 8.23 6.03
CA SER A 90 3.88 9.15 6.89
C SER A 90 5.05 8.50 7.64
N LEU A 91 5.14 7.18 7.62
CA LEU A 91 6.29 6.45 8.19
C LEU A 91 7.55 6.57 7.32
N ASP A 92 7.41 7.02 6.08
CA ASP A 92 8.57 7.30 5.22
C ASP A 92 9.34 8.52 5.75
N PRO A 93 10.67 8.43 5.96
CA PRO A 93 11.44 9.57 6.43
C PRO A 93 11.38 10.79 5.53
N GLY A 94 11.18 10.61 4.23
CA GLY A 94 11.07 11.69 3.25
C GLY A 94 9.67 12.27 3.09
N TYR A 95 8.69 11.79 3.85
CA TYR A 95 7.28 12.13 3.66
C TYR A 95 7.01 13.65 3.66
N SER A 96 7.54 14.35 4.64
CA SER A 96 7.27 15.79 4.81
C SER A 96 7.97 16.67 3.77
N VAL A 97 9.04 16.19 3.14
CA VAL A 97 9.82 16.95 2.16
C VAL A 97 9.54 16.57 0.71
N ALA A 98 8.75 15.52 0.50
CA ALA A 98 8.38 15.08 -0.85
C ALA A 98 7.46 16.10 -1.52
N THR A 99 7.62 16.26 -2.83
CA THR A 99 6.75 17.12 -3.63
C THR A 99 5.39 16.47 -3.80
N ARG A 100 4.31 17.18 -3.48
CA ARG A 100 2.94 16.72 -3.69
C ARG A 100 2.48 17.12 -5.08
N ARG A 101 1.90 16.16 -5.82
CA ARG A 101 1.25 16.41 -7.11
C ARG A 101 -0.19 15.93 -7.01
N PHE A 102 -1.13 16.79 -7.41
CA PHE A 102 -2.55 16.47 -7.42
C PHE A 102 -2.91 15.83 -8.75
N VAL A 103 -3.55 14.67 -8.68
CA VAL A 103 -3.80 13.83 -9.85
C VAL A 103 -5.23 13.30 -9.89
N SER A 104 -5.67 13.00 -11.11
CA SER A 104 -6.85 12.21 -11.39
C SER A 104 -6.38 10.90 -12.02
N ILE A 105 -6.78 9.79 -11.44
CA ILE A 105 -6.38 8.44 -11.89
C ILE A 105 -7.62 7.66 -12.30
N LEU A 106 -7.61 7.12 -13.52
CA LEU A 106 -8.64 6.19 -13.98
C LEU A 106 -8.13 4.77 -13.80
N LEU A 107 -8.87 3.95 -13.09
CA LEU A 107 -8.56 2.55 -12.86
C LEU A 107 -9.24 1.64 -13.88
N SER A 108 -8.69 0.43 -14.04
CA SER A 108 -9.20 -0.58 -14.98
C SER A 108 -10.65 -1.02 -14.71
N ASN A 109 -11.14 -0.82 -13.49
CA ASN A 109 -12.54 -1.09 -13.13
C ASN A 109 -13.49 0.07 -13.47
N GLY A 110 -12.99 1.14 -14.11
CA GLY A 110 -13.76 2.32 -14.46
C GLY A 110 -13.85 3.38 -13.38
N LYS A 111 -13.32 3.10 -12.18
CA LYS A 111 -13.35 4.05 -11.07
C LYS A 111 -12.30 5.15 -11.28
N ARG A 112 -12.69 6.41 -11.05
CA ARG A 112 -11.78 7.55 -11.09
C ARG A 112 -11.51 8.04 -9.68
N LEU A 113 -10.22 8.25 -9.38
CA LEU A 113 -9.76 8.72 -8.08
C LEU A 113 -9.09 10.07 -8.26
N ILE A 114 -9.30 10.97 -7.30
CA ILE A 114 -8.62 12.27 -7.24
C ILE A 114 -7.94 12.38 -5.89
N GLY A 115 -6.66 12.73 -5.91
CA GLY A 115 -5.87 12.88 -4.69
C GLY A 115 -4.47 13.35 -4.99
N ALA A 116 -3.60 13.23 -4.01
CA ALA A 116 -2.21 13.64 -4.10
C ALA A 116 -1.28 12.43 -4.10
N VAL A 117 -0.32 12.46 -5.00
CA VAL A 117 0.84 11.56 -4.96
C VAL A 117 2.05 12.34 -4.46
N ARG A 118 2.98 11.64 -3.81
CA ARG A 118 4.23 12.24 -3.35
C ARG A 118 5.39 11.76 -4.21
N VAL A 119 6.18 12.72 -4.69
CA VAL A 119 7.34 12.43 -5.53
C VAL A 119 8.59 12.64 -4.68
N TYR A 120 9.30 11.55 -4.38
CA TYR A 120 10.50 11.53 -3.55
C TYR A 120 11.73 11.71 -4.43
N ARG A 121 11.80 12.82 -5.15
CA ARG A 121 12.90 13.15 -6.07
C ARG A 121 13.33 14.60 -5.87
N PRO A 122 14.58 14.94 -6.21
CA PRO A 122 15.07 16.31 -6.14
C PRO A 122 14.23 17.26 -7.01
N GLU A 123 14.24 18.53 -6.64
CA GLU A 123 13.65 19.58 -7.44
C GLU A 123 14.14 19.51 -8.90
N GLY A 124 13.23 19.66 -9.84
CA GLY A 124 13.50 19.49 -11.28
C GLY A 124 13.29 18.08 -11.79
N ARG A 125 13.21 17.07 -10.92
CA ARG A 125 12.88 15.67 -11.24
C ARG A 125 11.67 15.17 -10.45
N ASP A 126 10.84 16.09 -10.00
CA ASP A 126 9.68 15.85 -9.17
C ASP A 126 8.36 16.01 -9.94
N ARG A 127 8.39 15.79 -11.25
CA ARG A 127 7.23 15.88 -12.13
C ARG A 127 6.37 14.62 -12.06
N LEU A 128 5.14 14.73 -12.54
CA LEU A 128 4.26 13.56 -12.64
C LEU A 128 4.87 12.46 -13.52
N SER A 129 5.56 12.84 -14.61
CA SER A 129 6.26 11.88 -15.47
C SER A 129 7.38 11.14 -14.73
N ASP A 130 8.03 11.79 -13.78
CA ASP A 130 9.06 11.15 -12.94
C ASP A 130 8.42 10.15 -11.97
N TRP A 131 7.28 10.50 -11.40
CA TRP A 131 6.49 9.58 -10.59
C TRP A 131 6.06 8.36 -11.40
N ALA A 132 5.59 8.58 -12.63
CA ALA A 132 5.11 7.50 -13.50
C ALA A 132 6.20 6.50 -13.89
N ARG A 133 7.46 6.94 -13.93
CA ARG A 133 8.61 6.10 -14.32
C ARG A 133 9.21 5.30 -13.17
N GLN A 134 8.74 5.50 -11.94
CA GLN A 134 9.24 4.74 -10.80
C GLN A 134 8.88 3.26 -10.95
N PRO A 135 9.76 2.34 -10.46
CA PRO A 135 9.55 0.91 -10.68
C PRO A 135 8.51 0.27 -9.75
N GLU A 136 8.14 0.93 -8.67
CA GLU A 136 7.23 0.38 -7.67
C GLU A 136 5.84 0.14 -8.26
N THR A 137 5.31 -1.07 -8.08
CA THR A 137 4.01 -1.47 -8.59
C THR A 137 2.86 -0.83 -7.81
N PHE A 138 2.93 -0.89 -6.47
CA PHE A 138 1.94 -0.27 -5.60
C PHE A 138 2.44 1.08 -5.12
N ARG A 139 1.59 2.08 -5.17
CA ARG A 139 1.94 3.45 -4.78
C ARG A 139 0.81 4.11 -4.03
N TYR A 140 1.19 5.03 -3.14
CA TYR A 140 0.23 5.80 -2.36
C TYR A 140 -0.48 6.85 -3.20
N LEU A 141 -1.78 6.96 -2.98
CA LEU A 141 -2.61 8.10 -3.37
C LEU A 141 -3.33 8.58 -2.12
N GLU A 142 -3.09 9.81 -1.72
CA GLU A 142 -3.72 10.38 -0.53
C GLU A 142 -4.89 11.26 -0.94
N THR A 143 -6.08 10.94 -0.43
CA THR A 143 -7.26 11.77 -0.56
C THR A 143 -7.42 12.63 0.70
N SER A 144 -8.45 13.49 0.76
CA SER A 144 -8.74 14.26 1.97
C SER A 144 -9.06 13.39 3.18
N ASP A 145 -9.57 12.18 2.95
CA ASP A 145 -10.12 11.34 4.01
C ASP A 145 -9.29 10.09 4.31
N MET A 146 -8.49 9.63 3.35
CA MET A 146 -7.80 8.35 3.50
C MET A 146 -6.55 8.25 2.64
N ALA A 147 -5.71 7.28 2.97
CA ALA A 147 -4.61 6.85 2.13
C ALA A 147 -5.03 5.61 1.35
N LEU A 148 -4.75 5.63 0.05
CA LEU A 148 -4.99 4.52 -0.85
C LEU A 148 -3.67 3.98 -1.35
N LEU A 149 -3.61 2.67 -1.58
CA LEU A 149 -2.54 2.05 -2.35
C LEU A 149 -3.12 1.61 -3.68
N VAL A 150 -2.55 2.12 -4.75
CA VAL A 150 -3.01 1.85 -6.11
C VAL A 150 -2.01 0.95 -6.81
N ASN A 151 -2.51 -0.11 -7.43
CA ASN A 151 -1.70 -0.96 -8.29
C ASN A 151 -1.55 -0.26 -9.65
N THR A 152 -0.33 0.15 -9.99
CA THR A 152 -0.07 0.87 -11.24
C THR A 152 -0.39 0.05 -12.49
N ALA A 153 -0.35 -1.28 -12.41
CA ALA A 153 -0.76 -2.14 -13.53
C ALA A 153 -2.24 -2.00 -13.87
N HIS A 154 -3.05 -1.50 -12.95
CA HIS A 154 -4.48 -1.25 -13.15
C HIS A 154 -4.82 0.22 -13.41
N ILE A 155 -3.81 1.07 -13.55
CA ILE A 155 -4.01 2.47 -13.93
C ILE A 155 -4.14 2.54 -15.46
N VAL A 156 -5.28 3.06 -15.91
CA VAL A 156 -5.54 3.30 -17.35
C VAL A 156 -4.94 4.63 -17.77
N ASP A 157 -5.22 5.68 -16.99
CA ASP A 157 -4.63 7.00 -17.20
C ASP A 157 -4.40 7.72 -15.87
N VAL A 158 -3.47 8.65 -15.90
CA VAL A 158 -3.23 9.59 -14.81
C VAL A 158 -2.94 10.96 -15.41
N SER A 159 -3.59 11.99 -14.85
CA SER A 159 -3.39 13.36 -15.26
C SER A 159 -3.24 14.27 -14.05
N GLU A 160 -2.46 15.33 -14.21
CA GLU A 160 -2.31 16.33 -13.17
C GLU A 160 -3.55 17.23 -13.15
N VAL A 161 -4.04 17.55 -11.96
CA VAL A 161 -5.19 18.42 -11.76
C VAL A 161 -4.81 19.53 -10.79
N PRO A 162 -5.52 20.68 -10.84
CA PRO A 162 -5.27 21.75 -9.89
C PRO A 162 -5.54 21.30 -8.46
N GLU A 163 -4.77 21.83 -7.53
CA GLU A 163 -5.05 21.70 -6.11
C GLU A 163 -6.39 22.37 -5.82
N ALA A 164 -7.32 21.58 -5.26
CA ALA A 164 -8.64 22.08 -4.92
C ALA A 164 -8.60 22.81 -3.56
#